data_26f2ad31554094079650cd1fbff13406
#
_entry.id   26f2ad31554094079650cd1fbff13406
#
_cell.length_a   1.000
_cell.length_b   1.000
_cell.length_c   1.000
_cell.angle_alpha   90.00
_cell.angle_beta   90.00
_cell.angle_gamma   90.00
#
_symmetry.space_group_name_H-M   'P 1'
#
loop_
_entity.id
_entity.type
_entity.pdbx_description
1 polymer ?
#
loop_
_entity_poly.entity_id
_entity_poly.type
_entity_poly.pdbx_seq_one_letter_code
_entity_poly.pdbx_strand_id
1 'polypeptide(L)'
;MVIKVKQEEPGALGGYALGIFVLAVTLALFGLMVQYSAGISLSASNRTAAFYRQLAYVPIAFLAGFAFYRLDLDKARAWRVRILWIACGLMFLARVPGIGVSVNGSWRWIDFGFFRLQASDLGKLALVIVLADFLARMQRHTLPNKFALYQFSSRSPYLFTPRGWIDFREGFAKPVGILLLIAGFIALGPDLGTILLCCAVGGTMMLVSGVRWAYVIPSFLLGLGGFTILILNWPNRLRRFTSFLEPWEKRGDEAYQLFEG
;
A
#
# COMPACT_ATOMS: atom_id res chain seq x y z
N MET A 1 8.91 15.21 28.69
CA MET A 1 7.89 14.28 29.18
C MET A 1 7.98 13.03 28.29
N VAL A 2 8.70 12.02 28.73
CA VAL A 2 8.78 10.73 28.07
C VAL A 2 7.43 10.09 28.26
N ILE A 3 6.65 9.93 27.20
CA ILE A 3 5.46 9.05 27.25
C ILE A 3 6.05 7.66 27.49
N LYS A 4 6.02 7.22 28.75
CA LYS A 4 6.11 5.80 29.04
C LYS A 4 4.93 5.17 28.29
N VAL A 5 5.19 4.56 27.16
CA VAL A 5 4.25 3.60 26.58
C VAL A 5 4.02 2.62 27.72
N LYS A 6 2.81 2.67 28.28
CA LYS A 6 2.38 1.73 29.30
C LYS A 6 2.64 0.37 28.69
N GLN A 7 3.55 -0.41 29.24
CA GLN A 7 3.70 -1.81 28.81
C GLN A 7 2.35 -2.43 29.14
N GLU A 8 1.53 -2.63 28.12
CA GLU A 8 0.29 -3.35 28.26
C GLU A 8 0.66 -4.75 28.75
N GLU A 9 -0.09 -5.23 29.72
CA GLU A 9 0.13 -6.56 30.27
C GLU A 9 0.12 -7.60 29.16
N PRO A 10 0.98 -8.63 29.19
CA PRO A 10 1.09 -9.64 28.14
C PRO A 10 -0.25 -10.29 27.77
N GLY A 11 -1.22 -10.31 28.68
CA GLY A 11 -2.58 -10.81 28.47
C GLY A 11 -3.44 -9.92 27.55
N ALA A 12 -3.28 -8.59 27.60
CA ALA A 12 -4.04 -7.67 26.76
C ALA A 12 -3.62 -7.78 25.29
N LEU A 13 -2.32 -7.88 25.01
CA LEU A 13 -1.79 -8.09 23.66
C LEU A 13 -2.27 -9.42 23.05
N GLY A 14 -2.37 -10.48 23.86
CA GLY A 14 -2.94 -11.77 23.44
C GLY A 14 -4.41 -11.66 23.04
N GLY A 15 -5.21 -10.85 23.75
CA GLY A 15 -6.61 -10.60 23.44
C GLY A 15 -6.80 -9.88 22.08
N TYR A 16 -6.00 -8.85 21.81
CA TYR A 16 -6.06 -8.16 20.52
C TYR A 16 -5.62 -9.06 19.35
N ALA A 17 -4.56 -9.84 19.53
CA ALA A 17 -4.10 -10.78 18.52
C ALA A 17 -5.17 -11.85 18.19
N LEU A 18 -5.84 -12.39 19.22
CA LEU A 18 -6.94 -13.31 19.04
C LEU A 18 -8.11 -12.66 18.33
N GLY A 19 -8.48 -11.42 18.71
CA GLY A 19 -9.54 -10.66 18.06
C GLY A 19 -9.28 -10.44 16.56
N ILE A 20 -8.06 -10.05 16.19
CA ILE A 20 -7.66 -9.89 14.80
C ILE A 20 -7.74 -11.23 14.05
N PHE A 21 -7.28 -12.32 14.67
CA PHE A 21 -7.35 -13.65 14.06
C PHE A 21 -8.78 -14.10 13.82
N VAL A 22 -9.66 -13.98 14.83
CA VAL A 22 -11.09 -14.33 14.71
C VAL A 22 -11.75 -13.50 13.61
N LEU A 23 -11.49 -12.18 13.58
CA LEU A 23 -12.02 -11.31 12.54
C LEU A 23 -11.54 -11.73 11.15
N ALA A 24 -10.26 -12.05 10.99
CA ALA A 24 -9.70 -12.51 9.72
C ALA A 24 -10.36 -13.82 9.25
N VAL A 25 -10.55 -14.79 10.16
CA VAL A 25 -11.25 -16.05 9.84
C VAL A 25 -12.69 -15.78 9.43
N THR A 26 -13.41 -14.95 10.19
CA THR A 26 -14.81 -14.61 9.91
C THR A 26 -14.95 -13.95 8.54
N LEU A 27 -14.08 -12.97 8.21
CA LEU A 27 -14.08 -12.30 6.92
C LEU A 27 -13.72 -13.26 5.77
N ALA A 28 -12.79 -14.19 5.99
CA ALA A 28 -12.44 -15.18 4.98
C ALA A 28 -13.62 -16.13 4.70
N LEU A 29 -14.30 -16.61 5.72
CA LEU A 29 -15.49 -17.46 5.56
C LEU A 29 -16.64 -16.71 4.90
N PHE A 30 -16.88 -15.47 5.31
CA PHE A 30 -17.88 -14.61 4.68
C PHE A 30 -17.56 -14.36 3.21
N GLY A 31 -16.30 -14.07 2.88
CA GLY A 31 -15.84 -13.92 1.50
C GLY A 31 -16.07 -15.16 0.64
N LEU A 32 -15.85 -16.36 1.18
CA LEU A 32 -16.18 -17.62 0.50
C LEU A 32 -17.69 -17.77 0.24
N MET A 33 -18.53 -17.41 1.22
CA MET A 33 -20.00 -17.44 1.04
C MET A 33 -20.45 -16.47 -0.06
N VAL A 34 -19.96 -15.23 -0.02
CA VAL A 34 -20.28 -14.22 -1.04
C VAL A 34 -19.82 -14.67 -2.42
N GLN A 35 -18.62 -15.22 -2.54
CA GLN A 35 -18.10 -15.69 -3.81
C GLN A 35 -18.90 -16.89 -4.37
N TYR A 36 -19.35 -17.79 -3.50
CA TYR A 36 -20.23 -18.87 -3.92
C TYR A 36 -21.58 -18.34 -4.41
N SER A 37 -22.16 -17.38 -3.70
CA SER A 37 -23.43 -16.74 -4.06
C SER A 37 -23.31 -15.93 -5.37
N ALA A 38 -22.29 -15.07 -5.50
CA ALA A 38 -22.07 -14.28 -6.68
C ALA A 38 -21.77 -15.14 -7.92
N GLY A 39 -21.18 -16.32 -7.76
CA GLY A 39 -20.97 -17.28 -8.82
C GLY A 39 -22.25 -17.86 -9.42
N ILE A 40 -23.42 -17.64 -8.82
CA ILE A 40 -24.70 -18.19 -9.31
C ILE A 40 -25.08 -17.61 -10.67
N SER A 41 -24.70 -16.38 -10.99
CA SER A 41 -24.90 -15.73 -12.28
C SER A 41 -23.96 -16.25 -13.40
N LEU A 42 -22.88 -16.94 -13.04
CA LEU A 42 -21.93 -17.53 -14.01
C LEU A 42 -22.35 -18.92 -14.42
N SER A 43 -21.80 -19.41 -15.56
CA SER A 43 -21.98 -20.82 -15.96
C SER A 43 -21.51 -21.76 -14.86
N ALA A 44 -22.17 -22.91 -14.69
CA ALA A 44 -21.92 -23.85 -13.58
C ALA A 44 -20.45 -24.27 -13.46
N SER A 45 -19.75 -24.47 -14.57
CA SER A 45 -18.32 -24.82 -14.60
C SER A 45 -17.42 -23.70 -14.07
N ASN A 46 -17.72 -22.45 -14.39
CA ASN A 46 -16.91 -21.29 -13.95
C ASN A 46 -17.14 -20.97 -12.48
N ARG A 47 -18.36 -21.20 -11.96
CA ARG A 47 -18.70 -21.01 -10.55
C ARG A 47 -17.88 -21.91 -9.65
N THR A 48 -17.91 -23.21 -9.91
CA THR A 48 -17.22 -24.21 -9.10
C THR A 48 -15.71 -24.02 -9.16
N ALA A 49 -15.14 -23.72 -10.33
CA ALA A 49 -13.71 -23.50 -10.48
C ALA A 49 -13.20 -22.26 -9.69
N ALA A 50 -13.96 -21.17 -9.70
CA ALA A 50 -13.60 -19.96 -8.95
C ALA A 50 -13.66 -20.21 -7.42
N PHE A 51 -14.73 -20.87 -6.95
CA PHE A 51 -14.89 -21.20 -5.54
C PHE A 51 -13.79 -22.14 -5.03
N TYR A 52 -13.50 -23.25 -5.74
CA TYR A 52 -12.46 -24.19 -5.31
C TYR A 52 -11.07 -23.57 -5.32
N ARG A 53 -10.78 -22.69 -6.28
CA ARG A 53 -9.52 -21.94 -6.30
C ARG A 53 -9.39 -21.03 -5.09
N GLN A 54 -10.44 -20.30 -4.72
CA GLN A 54 -10.44 -19.45 -3.52
C GLN A 54 -10.33 -20.29 -2.25
N LEU A 55 -11.04 -21.41 -2.18
CA LEU A 55 -10.95 -22.33 -1.04
C LEU A 55 -9.51 -22.87 -0.85
N ALA A 56 -8.80 -23.14 -1.94
CA ALA A 56 -7.40 -23.55 -1.88
C ALA A 56 -6.45 -22.41 -1.43
N TYR A 57 -6.76 -21.15 -1.74
CA TYR A 57 -5.94 -20.01 -1.34
C TYR A 57 -6.07 -19.65 0.14
N VAL A 58 -7.19 -19.92 0.77
CA VAL A 58 -7.41 -19.61 2.18
C VAL A 58 -6.38 -20.31 3.10
N PRO A 59 -6.15 -21.62 3.05
CA PRO A 59 -5.10 -22.28 3.83
C PRO A 59 -3.70 -21.71 3.53
N ILE A 60 -3.39 -21.43 2.27
CA ILE A 60 -2.10 -20.84 1.88
C ILE A 60 -1.92 -19.47 2.52
N ALA A 61 -2.98 -18.64 2.51
CA ALA A 61 -2.94 -17.34 3.15
C ALA A 61 -2.73 -17.43 4.68
N PHE A 62 -3.38 -18.38 5.35
CA PHE A 62 -3.16 -18.62 6.78
C PHE A 62 -1.76 -19.14 7.10
N LEU A 63 -1.22 -20.03 6.27
CA LEU A 63 0.17 -20.51 6.41
C LEU A 63 1.17 -19.36 6.20
N ALA A 64 0.96 -18.52 5.19
CA ALA A 64 1.76 -17.32 4.98
C ALA A 64 1.66 -16.35 6.17
N GLY A 65 0.43 -16.09 6.65
CA GLY A 65 0.20 -15.26 7.84
C GLY A 65 0.93 -15.79 9.08
N PHE A 66 0.89 -17.10 9.29
CA PHE A 66 1.62 -17.75 10.39
C PHE A 66 3.15 -17.63 10.21
N ALA A 67 3.67 -17.78 9.00
CA ALA A 67 5.08 -17.58 8.72
C ALA A 67 5.50 -16.13 9.01
N PHE A 68 4.69 -15.14 8.62
CA PHE A 68 4.93 -13.73 8.96
C PHE A 68 4.83 -13.46 10.47
N TYR A 69 3.89 -14.08 11.16
CA TYR A 69 3.79 -14.00 12.63
C TYR A 69 5.07 -14.49 13.35
N ARG A 70 5.71 -15.53 12.79
CA ARG A 70 6.98 -16.07 13.30
C ARG A 70 8.20 -15.24 12.86
N LEU A 71 8.03 -14.30 11.95
CA LEU A 71 9.12 -13.49 11.45
C LEU A 71 9.59 -12.51 12.53
N ASP A 72 10.88 -12.55 12.84
CA ASP A 72 11.53 -11.58 13.71
C ASP A 72 11.64 -10.23 12.99
N LEU A 73 11.07 -9.19 13.59
CA LEU A 73 11.10 -7.82 13.05
C LEU A 73 12.53 -7.28 12.91
N ASP A 74 13.47 -7.70 13.77
CA ASP A 74 14.86 -7.30 13.66
C ASP A 74 15.53 -7.94 12.44
N LYS A 75 15.16 -9.17 12.08
CA LYS A 75 15.58 -9.78 10.81
C LYS A 75 15.00 -9.04 9.60
N ALA A 76 13.70 -8.72 9.62
CA ALA A 76 13.08 -7.94 8.56
C ALA A 76 13.77 -6.58 8.38
N ARG A 77 14.11 -5.91 9.49
CA ARG A 77 14.88 -4.67 9.49
C ARG A 77 16.28 -4.85 8.90
N ALA A 78 16.99 -5.91 9.25
CA ALA A 78 18.32 -6.19 8.69
C ALA A 78 18.27 -6.43 7.18
N TRP A 79 17.20 -7.02 6.68
CA TRP A 79 17.01 -7.36 5.28
C TRP A 79 16.28 -6.29 4.45
N ARG A 80 15.92 -5.14 5.04
CA ARG A 80 15.09 -4.10 4.40
C ARG A 80 15.54 -3.67 3.00
N VAL A 81 16.86 -3.49 2.81
CA VAL A 81 17.41 -3.07 1.51
C VAL A 81 17.28 -4.20 0.48
N ARG A 82 17.51 -5.46 0.91
CA ARG A 82 17.31 -6.63 0.04
C ARG A 82 15.84 -6.79 -0.32
N ILE A 83 14.93 -6.65 0.65
CA ILE A 83 13.47 -6.68 0.43
C ILE A 83 13.07 -5.62 -0.60
N LEU A 84 13.59 -4.39 -0.48
CA LEU A 84 13.32 -3.32 -1.44
C LEU A 84 13.75 -3.70 -2.86
N TRP A 85 14.99 -4.16 -3.03
CA TRP A 85 15.51 -4.51 -4.35
C TRP A 85 14.85 -5.76 -4.94
N ILE A 86 14.50 -6.74 -4.11
CA ILE A 86 13.72 -7.92 -4.54
C ILE A 86 12.34 -7.45 -5.04
N ALA A 87 11.64 -6.58 -4.31
CA ALA A 87 10.35 -6.06 -4.72
C ALA A 87 10.44 -5.26 -6.03
N CYS A 88 11.44 -4.39 -6.17
CA CYS A 88 11.70 -3.65 -7.41
C CYS A 88 12.00 -4.60 -8.58
N GLY A 89 12.84 -5.61 -8.35
CA GLY A 89 13.17 -6.64 -9.34
C GLY A 89 11.95 -7.43 -9.80
N LEU A 90 11.08 -7.85 -8.86
CA LEU A 90 9.84 -8.55 -9.18
C LEU A 90 8.85 -7.66 -9.95
N MET A 91 8.73 -6.39 -9.57
CA MET A 91 7.91 -5.42 -10.32
C MET A 91 8.43 -5.20 -11.74
N PHE A 92 9.74 -5.22 -11.93
CA PHE A 92 10.35 -5.18 -13.26
C PHE A 92 10.12 -6.49 -14.03
N LEU A 93 10.32 -7.63 -13.37
CA LEU A 93 10.16 -8.97 -13.95
C LEU A 93 8.74 -9.23 -14.44
N ALA A 94 7.73 -8.70 -13.73
CA ALA A 94 6.33 -8.78 -14.15
C ALA A 94 6.04 -8.15 -15.53
N ARG A 95 7.02 -7.43 -16.11
CA ARG A 95 6.90 -6.79 -17.43
C ARG A 95 7.61 -7.54 -18.55
N VAL A 96 8.44 -8.51 -18.17
CA VAL A 96 9.16 -9.31 -19.16
C VAL A 96 8.15 -10.24 -19.85
N PRO A 97 8.03 -10.16 -21.18
CA PRO A 97 7.18 -11.09 -21.93
C PRO A 97 7.58 -12.54 -21.65
N GLY A 98 6.60 -13.40 -21.42
CA GLY A 98 6.82 -14.80 -21.08
C GLY A 98 6.88 -15.09 -19.57
N ILE A 99 7.11 -14.09 -18.71
CA ILE A 99 7.09 -14.23 -17.23
C ILE A 99 5.89 -13.47 -16.66
N GLY A 100 5.70 -12.23 -17.10
CA GLY A 100 4.57 -11.42 -16.72
C GLY A 100 3.34 -11.70 -17.57
N VAL A 101 2.18 -11.50 -16.95
CA VAL A 101 0.88 -11.62 -17.62
C VAL A 101 0.16 -10.28 -17.59
N SER A 102 -0.35 -9.87 -18.74
CA SER A 102 -1.18 -8.70 -18.86
C SER A 102 -2.62 -9.04 -18.48
N VAL A 103 -3.16 -8.31 -17.49
CA VAL A 103 -4.56 -8.38 -17.11
C VAL A 103 -5.16 -6.99 -17.27
N ASN A 104 -6.22 -6.87 -18.08
CA ASN A 104 -6.87 -5.59 -18.40
C ASN A 104 -5.89 -4.52 -18.93
N GLY A 105 -4.96 -4.92 -19.79
CA GLY A 105 -3.95 -4.02 -20.37
C GLY A 105 -2.81 -3.60 -19.45
N SER A 106 -2.71 -4.20 -18.26
CA SER A 106 -1.68 -3.88 -17.26
C SER A 106 -0.80 -5.09 -16.96
N TRP A 107 0.52 -4.92 -17.16
CA TRP A 107 1.56 -5.91 -16.87
C TRP A 107 2.01 -5.79 -15.42
N ARG A 108 1.36 -6.48 -14.50
CA ARG A 108 1.64 -6.40 -13.06
C ARG A 108 1.58 -7.72 -12.33
N TRP A 109 1.23 -8.80 -13.05
CA TRP A 109 1.09 -10.12 -12.50
C TRP A 109 2.19 -11.04 -13.00
N ILE A 110 2.70 -11.88 -12.12
CA ILE A 110 3.59 -12.99 -12.45
C ILE A 110 2.76 -14.26 -12.30
N ASP A 111 2.70 -15.06 -13.36
CA ASP A 111 1.92 -16.31 -13.37
C ASP A 111 2.85 -17.50 -13.07
N PHE A 112 2.59 -18.17 -11.98
CA PHE A 112 3.29 -19.40 -11.59
C PHE A 112 2.50 -20.66 -11.96
N GLY A 113 1.46 -20.53 -12.78
CA GLY A 113 0.60 -21.61 -13.22
C GLY A 113 -0.54 -21.94 -12.23
N PHE A 114 -0.20 -22.25 -10.98
CA PHE A 114 -1.20 -22.57 -9.95
C PHE A 114 -1.63 -21.33 -9.14
N PHE A 115 -0.85 -20.25 -9.11
CA PHE A 115 -1.25 -18.97 -8.53
C PHE A 115 -0.62 -17.80 -9.30
N ARG A 116 -1.27 -16.65 -9.18
CA ARG A 116 -0.77 -15.38 -9.72
C ARG A 116 -0.33 -14.46 -8.61
N LEU A 117 0.90 -13.96 -8.70
CA LEU A 117 1.46 -13.01 -7.77
C LEU A 117 1.39 -11.60 -8.36
N GLN A 118 0.76 -10.68 -7.63
CA GLN A 118 0.82 -9.27 -7.99
C GLN A 118 2.10 -8.65 -7.43
N ALA A 119 3.05 -8.32 -8.29
CA ALA A 119 4.36 -7.82 -7.87
C ALA A 119 4.27 -6.50 -7.06
N SER A 120 3.27 -5.65 -7.33
CA SER A 120 3.05 -4.41 -6.57
C SER A 120 2.64 -4.63 -5.11
N ASP A 121 2.09 -5.80 -4.73
CA ASP A 121 1.76 -6.11 -3.33
C ASP A 121 3.05 -6.25 -2.50
N LEU A 122 4.07 -6.87 -3.08
CA LEU A 122 5.39 -6.93 -2.45
C LEU A 122 6.05 -5.55 -2.39
N GLY A 123 5.81 -4.71 -3.40
CA GLY A 123 6.24 -3.30 -3.39
C GLY A 123 5.64 -2.52 -2.22
N LYS A 124 4.35 -2.67 -1.96
CA LYS A 124 3.67 -2.04 -0.80
C LYS A 124 4.27 -2.50 0.52
N LEU A 125 4.49 -3.80 0.66
CA LEU A 125 5.10 -4.37 1.87
C LEU A 125 6.53 -3.86 2.07
N ALA A 126 7.33 -3.84 1.01
CA ALA A 126 8.69 -3.31 1.03
C ALA A 126 8.72 -1.83 1.42
N LEU A 127 7.78 -1.01 0.88
CA LEU A 127 7.63 0.39 1.25
C LEU A 127 7.45 0.55 2.75
N VAL A 128 6.49 -0.18 3.34
CA VAL A 128 6.19 -0.07 4.78
C VAL A 128 7.41 -0.45 5.62
N ILE A 129 8.06 -1.57 5.31
CA ILE A 129 9.22 -2.05 6.08
C ILE A 129 10.40 -1.06 6.01
N VAL A 130 10.74 -0.61 4.80
CA VAL A 130 11.88 0.27 4.56
C VAL A 130 11.62 1.65 5.16
N LEU A 131 10.42 2.18 4.95
CA LEU A 131 10.05 3.51 5.42
C LEU A 131 9.93 3.55 6.95
N ALA A 132 9.35 2.50 7.57
CA ALA A 132 9.24 2.39 9.02
C ALA A 132 10.62 2.37 9.69
N ASP A 133 11.56 1.55 9.19
CA ASP A 133 12.91 1.52 9.75
C ASP A 133 13.66 2.84 9.54
N PHE A 134 13.50 3.45 8.36
CA PHE A 134 14.13 4.74 8.07
C PHE A 134 13.62 5.82 9.00
N LEU A 135 12.31 5.98 9.13
CA LEU A 135 11.66 6.99 9.95
C LEU A 135 11.94 6.77 11.45
N ALA A 136 11.97 5.52 11.92
CA ALA A 136 12.32 5.20 13.30
C ALA A 136 13.76 5.59 13.65
N ARG A 137 14.71 5.42 12.73
CA ARG A 137 16.10 5.90 12.92
C ARG A 137 16.18 7.41 12.94
N MET A 138 15.46 8.06 12.02
CA MET A 138 15.41 9.51 11.97
C MET A 138 14.89 10.10 13.28
N GLN A 139 13.83 9.53 13.85
CA GLN A 139 13.29 9.97 15.14
C GLN A 139 14.32 9.88 16.28
N ARG A 140 15.16 8.84 16.27
CA ARG A 140 16.20 8.66 17.31
C ARG A 140 17.34 9.67 17.22
N HIS A 141 17.67 10.12 16.00
CA HIS A 141 18.88 10.94 15.75
C HIS A 141 18.59 12.42 15.54
N THR A 142 17.44 12.78 15.00
CA THR A 142 17.20 14.12 14.47
C THR A 142 16.12 14.90 15.23
N LEU A 143 15.19 14.21 15.89
CA LEU A 143 14.06 14.85 16.57
C LEU A 143 14.16 14.67 18.08
N PRO A 144 14.61 15.68 18.83
CA PRO A 144 14.47 15.66 20.28
C PRO A 144 12.98 15.79 20.63
N ASN A 145 12.38 14.67 21.02
CA ASN A 145 11.24 14.53 21.93
C ASN A 145 10.00 15.43 21.76
N LYS A 146 9.61 15.86 20.54
CA LYS A 146 8.39 16.66 20.37
C LYS A 146 7.46 16.03 19.33
N PHE A 147 6.28 15.62 19.79
CA PHE A 147 5.18 15.08 18.99
C PHE A 147 4.87 15.96 17.76
N ALA A 148 4.68 15.33 16.61
CA ALA A 148 4.45 15.95 15.31
C ALA A 148 3.31 16.96 15.26
N LEU A 149 2.26 16.75 16.04
CA LEU A 149 1.11 17.66 16.13
C LEU A 149 1.44 19.05 16.68
N TYR A 150 2.55 19.19 17.41
CA TYR A 150 2.94 20.49 18.02
C TYR A 150 3.83 21.33 17.10
N GLN A 151 4.33 20.79 15.99
CA GLN A 151 5.26 21.51 15.11
C GLN A 151 4.56 22.41 14.08
N PHE A 152 3.23 22.53 14.14
CA PHE A 152 2.52 23.58 13.39
C PHE A 152 2.79 24.97 13.96
N SER A 153 3.20 25.05 15.23
CA SER A 153 3.49 26.30 15.91
C SER A 153 4.97 26.63 15.81
N SER A 154 5.19 27.67 15.05
CA SER A 154 6.24 28.65 15.27
C SER A 154 7.70 28.29 14.93
N ARG A 155 8.22 29.23 14.27
CA ARG A 155 9.59 29.69 14.13
C ARG A 155 10.40 29.04 13.05
N SER A 156 10.35 29.79 12.01
CA SER A 156 11.37 30.05 11.01
C SER A 156 11.44 29.05 9.84
N PRO A 157 11.41 29.57 8.65
CA PRO A 157 11.71 28.83 7.42
C PRO A 157 13.20 28.53 7.40
N TYR A 158 13.64 27.55 8.19
CA TYR A 158 15.04 27.12 8.23
C TYR A 158 15.50 26.34 7.00
N LEU A 159 14.80 26.45 5.88
CA LEU A 159 15.24 25.86 4.61
C LEU A 159 16.64 26.30 4.20
N PHE A 160 17.04 27.51 4.58
CA PHE A 160 18.35 28.10 4.22
C PHE A 160 19.40 27.97 5.32
N THR A 161 19.12 27.29 6.41
CA THR A 161 20.12 27.02 7.45
C THR A 161 20.68 25.59 7.30
N PRO A 162 21.93 25.32 7.71
CA PRO A 162 22.50 23.98 7.65
C PRO A 162 21.65 22.91 8.33
N ARG A 163 21.00 23.26 9.44
CA ARG A 163 20.07 22.37 10.16
C ARG A 163 18.76 22.14 9.39
N GLY A 164 18.20 23.17 8.78
CA GLY A 164 17.01 23.07 7.95
C GLY A 164 17.24 22.22 6.72
N TRP A 165 18.41 22.30 6.11
CA TRP A 165 18.79 21.47 4.99
C TRP A 165 18.93 19.98 5.38
N ILE A 166 19.50 19.69 6.54
CA ILE A 166 19.59 18.33 7.06
C ILE A 166 18.17 17.78 7.34
N ASP A 167 17.32 18.57 7.99
CA ASP A 167 15.92 18.18 8.26
C ASP A 167 15.14 17.91 6.96
N PHE A 168 15.32 18.75 5.95
CA PHE A 168 14.70 18.54 4.66
C PHE A 168 15.23 17.26 3.98
N ARG A 169 16.55 17.11 3.91
CA ARG A 169 17.16 15.97 3.21
C ARG A 169 16.86 14.65 3.90
N GLU A 170 17.09 14.56 5.19
CA GLU A 170 16.92 13.33 5.97
C GLU A 170 15.47 13.09 6.36
N GLY A 171 14.74 14.14 6.76
CA GLY A 171 13.39 14.04 7.26
C GLY A 171 12.32 13.93 6.17
N PHE A 172 12.58 14.49 4.99
CA PHE A 172 11.58 14.56 3.92
C PHE A 172 12.07 13.96 2.59
N ALA A 173 13.18 14.46 2.04
CA ALA A 173 13.59 14.09 0.68
C ALA A 173 13.93 12.61 0.53
N LYS A 174 14.62 12.01 1.49
CA LYS A 174 14.93 10.56 1.46
C LYS A 174 13.69 9.68 1.60
N PRO A 175 12.77 9.88 2.58
CA PRO A 175 11.49 9.15 2.64
C PRO A 175 10.66 9.28 1.37
N VAL A 176 10.55 10.49 0.83
CA VAL A 176 9.85 10.73 -0.43
C VAL A 176 10.56 10.03 -1.59
N GLY A 177 11.89 10.03 -1.62
CA GLY A 177 12.67 9.30 -2.63
C GLY A 177 12.39 7.79 -2.61
N ILE A 178 12.27 7.18 -1.43
CA ILE A 178 11.88 5.75 -1.30
C ILE A 178 10.45 5.53 -1.83
N LEU A 179 9.53 6.42 -1.46
CA LEU A 179 8.14 6.38 -1.92
C LEU A 179 8.07 6.52 -3.45
N LEU A 180 8.76 7.50 -4.02
CA LEU A 180 8.78 7.75 -5.46
C LEU A 180 9.46 6.62 -6.25
N LEU A 181 10.48 5.99 -5.68
CA LEU A 181 11.11 4.81 -6.28
C LEU A 181 10.08 3.70 -6.49
N ILE A 182 9.36 3.33 -5.42
CA ILE A 182 8.37 2.26 -5.49
C ILE A 182 7.17 2.68 -6.35
N ALA A 183 6.66 3.91 -6.16
CA ALA A 183 5.57 4.45 -6.97
C ALA A 183 5.94 4.50 -8.46
N GLY A 184 7.19 4.82 -8.79
CA GLY A 184 7.70 4.81 -10.16
C GLY A 184 7.68 3.42 -10.78
N PHE A 185 8.12 2.38 -10.05
CA PHE A 185 8.01 1.00 -10.53
C PHE A 185 6.55 0.56 -10.72
N ILE A 186 5.64 0.99 -9.83
CA ILE A 186 4.20 0.70 -9.95
C ILE A 186 3.60 1.47 -11.15
N ALA A 187 4.00 2.73 -11.35
CA ALA A 187 3.53 3.57 -12.46
C ALA A 187 3.86 2.99 -13.84
N LEU A 188 4.98 2.30 -13.94
CA LEU A 188 5.27 1.52 -15.12
C LEU A 188 4.14 0.50 -15.46
N GLY A 189 3.32 -0.01 -14.53
CA GLY A 189 2.13 -0.86 -14.73
C GLY A 189 0.85 -0.12 -14.44
N PRO A 190 0.37 0.77 -15.27
CA PRO A 190 -0.59 1.85 -15.03
C PRO A 190 -1.63 1.56 -13.91
N ASP A 191 -1.15 1.41 -12.67
CA ASP A 191 -1.93 1.12 -11.47
C ASP A 191 -1.98 2.33 -10.53
N LEU A 192 -2.81 3.31 -10.90
CA LEU A 192 -2.96 4.53 -10.11
C LEU A 192 -3.52 4.28 -8.71
N GLY A 193 -4.41 3.31 -8.55
CA GLY A 193 -4.99 2.98 -7.24
C GLY A 193 -3.92 2.55 -6.24
N THR A 194 -3.00 1.69 -6.66
CA THR A 194 -1.89 1.26 -5.82
C THR A 194 -0.90 2.40 -5.54
N ILE A 195 -0.64 3.29 -6.51
CA ILE A 195 0.20 4.48 -6.29
C ILE A 195 -0.43 5.39 -5.23
N LEU A 196 -1.72 5.69 -5.33
CA LEU A 196 -2.45 6.50 -4.35
C LEU A 196 -2.40 5.87 -2.96
N LEU A 197 -2.60 4.55 -2.87
CA LEU A 197 -2.49 3.83 -1.60
C LEU A 197 -1.07 3.95 -1.01
N CYS A 198 -0.03 3.76 -1.82
CA CYS A 198 1.35 3.93 -1.38
C CYS A 198 1.63 5.36 -0.90
N CYS A 199 1.13 6.37 -1.62
CA CYS A 199 1.25 7.78 -1.21
C CYS A 199 0.50 8.06 0.09
N ALA A 200 -0.71 7.53 0.26
CA ALA A 200 -1.49 7.68 1.49
C ALA A 200 -0.79 7.03 2.69
N VAL A 201 -0.36 5.78 2.55
CA VAL A 201 0.34 5.05 3.61
C VAL A 201 1.69 5.71 3.92
N GLY A 202 2.52 5.97 2.92
CA GLY A 202 3.82 6.62 3.10
C GLY A 202 3.69 8.02 3.68
N GLY A 203 2.75 8.82 3.19
CA GLY A 203 2.44 10.15 3.72
C GLY A 203 2.00 10.11 5.19
N THR A 204 1.09 9.20 5.54
CA THR A 204 0.66 9.01 6.94
C THR A 204 1.82 8.59 7.84
N MET A 205 2.66 7.66 7.40
CA MET A 205 3.86 7.25 8.15
C MET A 205 4.81 8.42 8.37
N MET A 206 5.02 9.28 7.37
CA MET A 206 5.85 10.47 7.49
C MET A 206 5.24 11.48 8.46
N LEU A 207 3.93 11.71 8.43
CA LEU A 207 3.24 12.60 9.36
C LEU A 207 3.35 12.12 10.81
N VAL A 208 3.06 10.84 11.06
CA VAL A 208 3.15 10.22 12.39
C VAL A 208 4.59 10.24 12.91
N SER A 209 5.59 10.14 12.04
CA SER A 209 7.01 10.19 12.43
C SER A 209 7.51 11.59 12.74
N GLY A 210 6.73 12.64 12.50
CA GLY A 210 7.08 14.01 12.85
C GLY A 210 7.72 14.83 11.72
N VAL A 211 7.51 14.43 10.48
CA VAL A 211 7.91 15.25 9.34
C VAL A 211 7.13 16.57 9.34
N ARG A 212 7.81 17.68 9.05
CA ARG A 212 7.19 19.01 9.10
C ARG A 212 6.09 19.17 8.06
N TRP A 213 4.95 19.66 8.49
CA TRP A 213 3.81 19.98 7.62
C TRP A 213 4.16 20.92 6.47
N ALA A 214 5.13 21.82 6.67
CA ALA A 214 5.62 22.73 5.65
C ALA A 214 6.20 22.03 4.41
N TYR A 215 6.61 20.78 4.53
CA TYR A 215 7.05 19.97 3.39
C TYR A 215 5.91 19.09 2.85
N VAL A 216 5.09 18.54 3.75
CA VAL A 216 4.03 17.60 3.39
C VAL A 216 2.90 18.28 2.62
N ILE A 217 2.43 19.47 3.07
CA ILE A 217 1.31 20.18 2.42
C ILE A 217 1.64 20.56 0.97
N PRO A 218 2.77 21.23 0.67
CA PRO A 218 3.10 21.55 -0.73
C PRO A 218 3.26 20.31 -1.60
N SER A 219 3.84 19.25 -1.07
CA SER A 219 4.01 17.98 -1.80
C SER A 219 2.69 17.31 -2.10
N PHE A 220 1.76 17.33 -1.14
CA PHE A 220 0.41 16.82 -1.34
C PHE A 220 -0.34 17.63 -2.42
N LEU A 221 -0.25 18.96 -2.38
CA LEU A 221 -0.88 19.83 -3.38
C LEU A 221 -0.28 19.61 -4.78
N LEU A 222 1.05 19.47 -4.87
CA LEU A 222 1.74 19.14 -6.12
C LEU A 222 1.33 17.75 -6.63
N GLY A 223 1.25 16.76 -5.72
CA GLY A 223 0.80 15.42 -6.05
C GLY A 223 -0.64 15.41 -6.55
N LEU A 224 -1.53 16.15 -5.89
CA LEU A 224 -2.94 16.28 -6.28
C LEU A 224 -3.06 16.97 -7.65
N GLY A 225 -2.32 18.06 -7.88
CA GLY A 225 -2.26 18.73 -9.17
C GLY A 225 -1.75 17.81 -10.29
N GLY A 226 -0.64 17.11 -10.05
CA GLY A 226 -0.10 16.14 -10.99
C GLY A 226 -1.07 14.99 -11.29
N PHE A 227 -1.76 14.49 -10.26
CA PHE A 227 -2.78 13.46 -10.40
C PHE A 227 -3.98 13.94 -11.23
N THR A 228 -4.44 15.16 -11.00
CA THR A 228 -5.52 15.78 -11.78
C THR A 228 -5.12 15.91 -13.25
N ILE A 229 -3.93 16.43 -13.55
CA ILE A 229 -3.39 16.53 -14.91
C ILE A 229 -3.33 15.14 -15.56
N LEU A 230 -2.89 14.13 -14.83
CA LEU A 230 -2.81 12.74 -15.30
C LEU A 230 -4.19 12.17 -15.66
N ILE A 231 -5.22 12.42 -14.87
CA ILE A 231 -6.58 11.97 -15.16
C ILE A 231 -7.14 12.69 -16.38
N LEU A 232 -6.99 14.01 -16.45
CA LEU A 232 -7.53 14.83 -17.54
C LEU A 232 -6.92 14.45 -18.91
N ASN A 233 -5.64 14.08 -18.94
CA ASN A 233 -4.95 13.68 -20.16
C ASN A 233 -5.19 12.23 -20.56
N TRP A 234 -5.92 11.43 -19.76
CA TRP A 234 -6.18 10.03 -20.05
C TRP A 234 -7.68 9.74 -20.18
N PRO A 235 -8.22 9.71 -21.40
CA PRO A 235 -9.67 9.60 -21.66
C PRO A 235 -10.35 8.43 -20.96
N ASN A 236 -9.72 7.24 -20.98
CA ASN A 236 -10.28 6.04 -20.37
C ASN A 236 -10.41 6.13 -18.83
N ARG A 237 -9.61 7.00 -18.18
CA ARG A 237 -9.67 7.21 -16.74
C ARG A 237 -10.69 8.26 -16.38
N LEU A 238 -10.75 9.31 -17.20
CA LEU A 238 -11.76 10.34 -17.06
C LEU A 238 -13.16 9.73 -17.20
N ARG A 239 -13.36 8.84 -18.16
CA ARG A 239 -14.64 8.11 -18.34
C ARG A 239 -15.03 7.31 -17.10
N ARG A 240 -14.09 6.55 -16.48
CA ARG A 240 -14.37 5.85 -15.22
C ARG A 240 -14.76 6.80 -14.11
N PHE A 241 -14.16 7.99 -14.04
CA PHE A 241 -14.52 8.99 -13.04
C PHE A 241 -15.90 9.59 -13.31
N THR A 242 -16.21 9.91 -14.57
CA THR A 242 -17.53 10.45 -14.96
C THR A 242 -18.65 9.40 -14.87
N SER A 243 -18.34 8.10 -15.00
CA SER A 243 -19.35 7.05 -14.84
C SER A 243 -19.87 6.94 -13.39
N PHE A 244 -19.11 7.40 -12.38
CA PHE A 244 -19.61 7.54 -11.01
C PHE A 244 -20.58 8.72 -10.84
N LEU A 245 -20.45 9.77 -11.65
CA LEU A 245 -21.32 10.96 -11.58
C LEU A 245 -22.63 10.75 -12.35
N GLU A 246 -22.60 9.95 -13.42
CA GLU A 246 -23.74 9.68 -14.30
C GLU A 246 -23.93 8.16 -14.52
N PRO A 247 -24.20 7.39 -13.46
CA PRO A 247 -24.23 5.94 -13.55
C PRO A 247 -25.36 5.42 -14.44
N TRP A 248 -26.51 6.12 -14.46
CA TRP A 248 -27.72 5.70 -15.19
C TRP A 248 -27.57 5.79 -16.70
N GLU A 249 -26.82 6.75 -17.21
CA GLU A 249 -26.61 6.94 -18.64
C GLU A 249 -25.60 5.95 -19.23
N LYS A 250 -24.67 5.43 -18.39
CA LYS A 250 -23.58 4.53 -18.79
C LYS A 250 -23.72 3.08 -18.29
N ARG A 251 -24.97 2.67 -18.04
CA ARG A 251 -25.32 1.38 -17.42
C ARG A 251 -24.76 0.13 -18.10
N GLY A 252 -24.59 0.17 -19.41
CA GLY A 252 -24.16 -1.00 -20.21
C GLY A 252 -22.66 -1.10 -20.49
N ASP A 253 -21.87 -0.12 -20.09
CA ASP A 253 -20.45 -0.02 -20.46
C ASP A 253 -19.53 0.14 -19.24
N GLU A 254 -19.26 1.34 -18.81
CA GLU A 254 -18.26 1.62 -17.79
C GLU A 254 -18.78 1.57 -16.35
N ALA A 255 -20.10 1.77 -16.18
CA ALA A 255 -20.79 1.67 -14.89
C ALA A 255 -21.22 0.23 -14.54
N TYR A 256 -20.90 -0.77 -15.37
CA TYR A 256 -21.26 -2.18 -15.18
C TYR A 256 -20.90 -2.69 -13.76
N GLN A 257 -19.73 -2.34 -13.24
CA GLN A 257 -19.29 -2.75 -11.89
C GLN A 257 -20.13 -2.14 -10.76
N LEU A 258 -20.81 -1.01 -10.99
CA LEU A 258 -21.71 -0.37 -10.02
C LEU A 258 -23.08 -1.03 -9.96
N PHE A 259 -23.49 -1.70 -11.05
CA PHE A 259 -24.80 -2.32 -11.16
C PHE A 259 -24.78 -3.83 -10.87
N GLU A 260 -23.62 -4.47 -11.01
CA GLU A 260 -23.47 -5.91 -10.80
C GLU A 260 -22.82 -6.26 -9.44
N GLY A 261 -22.27 -5.29 -8.70
CA GLY A 261 -21.75 -5.43 -7.33
C GLY A 261 -22.82 -5.19 -6.30
#